data_1db49c2cf323f685b944397d1caf391e
#
_entry.id   1db49c2cf323f685b944397d1caf391e
#
_cell.length_a   1.000
_cell.length_b   1.000
_cell.length_c   1.000
_cell.angle_alpha   90.00
_cell.angle_beta   90.00
_cell.angle_gamma   90.00
#
_symmetry.space_group_name_H-M   'P 1'
#
loop_
_entity.id
_entity.type
_entity.pdbx_description
1 polymer ?
#
loop_
_entity_poly.entity_id
_entity_poly.type
_entity_poly.pdbx_seq_one_letter_code
_entity_poly.pdbx_strand_id
1 'polypeptide(L)'
;MGTTLHAQDRKKIEIEFAPFMTFDESKPDATILTRDNSKQVHIKHQGIEMWCDEAIYDAKQDFIEAYGKVKIKQGDTINMTSNYVEYSGKTELAFASGKVILEDQNSVIKTDTLYFDRIKQQAFYQSKGKVVRDSTAIITSLIGRYYLKNKKYEFKKNVKLVNPEYIIKSNRLDFYSLSGYAFLYGPTTITSETSVIYCKRGFYNTNNDTGYFVKESKINYDERVVEGDSIYFNRNKSFASATNNIVITDTLNNTIIKGHYAEVFREKDSLFITQRALAITLQENDSIFVHSDSIIVTGKPKKRIIRGYYNAKIYKSDLSGKADSIHMNQNNGLIQLINLNINTTQDAFYKTKKPVLWNIRNQITGDSIHLIANSNSKSLDSLKVFNNAFVISKDTLGDGYNQISGKKLYGLFKNNSLSTIDIIKNAETLYYLRNKENELVGIDKSKSGAIKIWLMDNTINEMQKYNQIGGKTYPVLDFPENEKIIRGFNWRESERPTNVKDLFRDDPPLNLKSIKGLDSYPSHEIFFDSNLLDRVKKAEPKLDNNTKNVNQRTTNKSARKIPKNLFKDTYKTKKTIKND
;
A
#
# COMPACT_ATOMS: atom_id res chain seq x y z
N MET A 1 -7.60 54.90 39.87
CA MET A 1 -6.81 55.09 38.63
C MET A 1 -7.64 54.55 37.47
N GLY A 2 -8.27 55.48 36.71
CA GLY A 2 -9.08 55.10 35.55
C GLY A 2 -8.18 54.88 34.35
N THR A 3 -8.16 53.70 33.86
CA THR A 3 -7.52 53.36 32.55
C THR A 3 -8.46 53.83 31.44
N THR A 4 -8.14 54.95 30.83
CA THR A 4 -8.75 55.38 29.59
C THR A 4 -8.35 54.40 28.48
N LEU A 5 -9.28 53.53 28.08
CA LEU A 5 -9.20 52.80 26.83
C LEU A 5 -9.22 53.82 25.67
N HIS A 6 -8.06 54.08 25.07
CA HIS A 6 -8.00 54.79 23.81
C HIS A 6 -8.58 53.83 22.76
N ALA A 7 -9.81 54.14 22.32
CA ALA A 7 -10.33 53.58 21.09
C ALA A 7 -9.39 54.06 19.95
N GLN A 8 -8.65 53.17 19.35
CA GLN A 8 -7.83 53.48 18.17
C GLN A 8 -8.79 53.94 17.06
N ASP A 9 -8.71 55.19 16.66
CA ASP A 9 -9.50 55.72 15.55
C ASP A 9 -9.30 54.84 14.33
N ARG A 10 -10.36 54.15 13.91
CA ARG A 10 -10.33 53.33 12.70
C ARG A 10 -10.12 54.26 11.50
N LYS A 11 -9.01 54.13 10.83
CA LYS A 11 -8.75 54.84 9.56
C LYS A 11 -9.84 54.45 8.57
N LYS A 12 -10.48 55.44 7.95
CA LYS A 12 -11.43 55.25 6.87
C LYS A 12 -10.73 55.02 5.53
N ILE A 13 -11.48 54.55 4.55
CA ILE A 13 -11.03 54.48 3.16
C ILE A 13 -10.73 55.93 2.68
N GLU A 14 -9.52 56.12 2.13
CA GLU A 14 -9.01 57.41 1.63
C GLU A 14 -9.01 57.38 0.10
N ILE A 15 -9.64 58.42 -0.53
CA ILE A 15 -9.56 58.63 -1.97
C ILE A 15 -8.28 59.44 -2.23
N GLU A 16 -7.21 58.76 -2.69
CA GLU A 16 -5.93 59.40 -2.98
C GLU A 16 -6.00 60.25 -4.25
N PHE A 17 -6.69 59.73 -5.26
CA PHE A 17 -6.86 60.43 -6.53
C PHE A 17 -8.08 59.93 -7.30
N ALA A 18 -8.88 60.89 -7.82
CA ALA A 18 -9.96 60.62 -8.76
C ALA A 18 -10.03 61.77 -9.78
N PRO A 19 -9.90 61.51 -11.10
CA PRO A 19 -10.05 62.55 -12.13
C PRO A 19 -11.42 63.22 -12.12
N PHE A 20 -12.48 62.43 -11.93
CA PHE A 20 -13.84 62.93 -11.85
C PHE A 20 -14.54 62.37 -10.62
N MET A 21 -15.34 63.23 -9.99
CA MET A 21 -16.18 62.91 -8.84
C MET A 21 -17.60 63.44 -9.11
N THR A 22 -18.58 62.54 -9.05
CA THR A 22 -19.99 62.85 -9.31
C THR A 22 -20.83 62.47 -8.09
N PHE A 23 -21.74 63.33 -7.72
CA PHE A 23 -22.74 63.11 -6.67
C PHE A 23 -24.08 62.89 -7.33
N ASP A 24 -24.79 61.85 -6.92
CA ASP A 24 -26.14 61.53 -7.41
C ASP A 24 -27.17 61.84 -6.29
N GLU A 25 -28.13 62.74 -6.55
CA GLU A 25 -29.16 63.08 -5.57
C GLU A 25 -30.05 61.91 -5.18
N SER A 26 -30.14 60.87 -6.04
CA SER A 26 -30.86 59.64 -5.74
C SER A 26 -30.14 58.76 -4.77
N LYS A 27 -28.82 58.99 -4.57
CA LYS A 27 -27.91 58.20 -3.66
C LYS A 27 -27.03 59.18 -2.87
N PRO A 28 -27.59 59.94 -1.93
CA PRO A 28 -26.91 61.09 -1.29
C PRO A 28 -25.68 60.66 -0.44
N ASP A 29 -25.57 59.39 -0.02
CA ASP A 29 -24.45 58.87 0.77
C ASP A 29 -23.34 58.26 -0.13
N ALA A 30 -23.54 58.17 -1.46
CA ALA A 30 -22.63 57.56 -2.41
C ALA A 30 -21.95 58.56 -3.33
N THR A 31 -20.66 58.45 -3.49
CA THR A 31 -19.85 59.24 -4.41
C THR A 31 -19.35 58.36 -5.54
N ILE A 32 -19.60 58.75 -6.79
CA ILE A 32 -19.13 58.07 -7.98
C ILE A 32 -17.80 58.70 -8.42
N LEU A 33 -16.75 57.87 -8.51
CA LEU A 33 -15.40 58.24 -8.90
C LEU A 33 -15.09 57.59 -10.25
N THR A 34 -14.63 58.37 -11.24
CA THR A 34 -14.34 57.87 -12.58
C THR A 34 -12.95 58.31 -13.04
N ARG A 35 -12.30 57.44 -13.81
CA ARG A 35 -11.01 57.70 -14.43
C ARG A 35 -11.13 58.69 -15.59
N ASP A 36 -10.00 59.25 -16.01
CA ASP A 36 -9.85 59.89 -17.32
C ASP A 36 -9.11 58.93 -18.31
N ASN A 37 -8.69 59.49 -19.45
CA ASN A 37 -7.96 58.70 -20.45
C ASN A 37 -6.52 58.35 -20.02
N SER A 38 -5.95 58.99 -19.00
CA SER A 38 -4.56 58.89 -18.59
C SER A 38 -4.36 58.22 -17.23
N LYS A 39 -5.28 58.40 -16.28
CA LYS A 39 -5.13 57.98 -14.89
C LYS A 39 -6.38 57.30 -14.36
N GLN A 40 -6.19 56.20 -13.65
CA GLN A 40 -7.24 55.48 -12.92
C GLN A 40 -7.54 56.16 -11.58
N VAL A 41 -8.71 55.85 -11.02
CA VAL A 41 -9.04 56.14 -9.62
C VAL A 41 -8.05 55.42 -8.73
N HIS A 42 -7.50 56.11 -7.73
CA HIS A 42 -6.55 55.57 -6.75
C HIS A 42 -7.09 55.74 -5.33
N ILE A 43 -7.14 54.64 -4.60
CA ILE A 43 -7.74 54.55 -3.27
C ILE A 43 -6.76 53.88 -2.34
N LYS A 44 -6.72 54.37 -1.10
CA LYS A 44 -5.86 53.80 -0.04
C LYS A 44 -6.65 53.44 1.20
N HIS A 45 -6.28 52.36 1.86
CA HIS A 45 -6.76 52.01 3.18
C HIS A 45 -5.70 51.17 3.93
N GLN A 46 -5.13 51.75 4.98
CA GLN A 46 -4.22 51.06 5.90
C GLN A 46 -3.13 50.17 5.21
N GLY A 47 -2.44 50.70 4.20
CA GLY A 47 -1.36 49.99 3.45
C GLY A 47 -1.87 49.11 2.31
N ILE A 48 -3.14 49.11 1.98
CA ILE A 48 -3.67 48.61 0.71
C ILE A 48 -3.81 49.80 -0.24
N GLU A 49 -3.41 49.60 -1.47
CA GLU A 49 -3.63 50.50 -2.58
C GLU A 49 -4.49 49.83 -3.64
N MET A 50 -5.50 50.52 -4.15
CA MET A 50 -6.42 50.03 -5.18
C MET A 50 -6.54 51.03 -6.32
N TRP A 51 -6.46 50.53 -7.55
CA TRP A 51 -6.72 51.31 -8.79
C TRP A 51 -7.87 50.66 -9.55
N CYS A 52 -8.75 51.47 -10.12
CA CYS A 52 -9.88 51.01 -10.92
C CYS A 52 -10.30 52.03 -11.96
N ASP A 53 -11.16 51.65 -12.91
CA ASP A 53 -11.69 52.54 -13.91
C ASP A 53 -12.83 53.38 -13.35
N GLU A 54 -13.66 52.81 -12.47
CA GLU A 54 -14.77 53.43 -11.78
C GLU A 54 -14.91 52.91 -10.36
N ALA A 55 -15.30 53.74 -9.41
CA ALA A 55 -15.65 53.33 -8.07
C ALA A 55 -16.86 54.05 -7.52
N ILE A 56 -17.65 53.36 -6.71
CA ILE A 56 -18.75 53.90 -5.94
C ILE A 56 -18.38 53.81 -4.46
N TYR A 57 -18.19 54.94 -3.81
CA TYR A 57 -17.81 55.02 -2.40
C TYR A 57 -18.96 55.48 -1.54
N ASP A 58 -19.38 54.67 -0.56
CA ASP A 58 -20.32 55.01 0.50
C ASP A 58 -19.54 55.43 1.75
N ALA A 59 -19.46 56.73 2.02
CA ALA A 59 -18.71 57.28 3.14
C ALA A 59 -19.32 56.94 4.51
N LYS A 60 -20.64 56.71 4.60
CA LYS A 60 -21.34 56.34 5.83
C LYS A 60 -21.12 54.89 6.21
N GLN A 61 -21.13 54.01 5.21
CA GLN A 61 -20.87 52.59 5.41
C GLN A 61 -19.37 52.24 5.40
N ASP A 62 -18.52 53.17 4.97
CA ASP A 62 -17.08 52.95 4.71
C ASP A 62 -16.90 51.76 3.78
N PHE A 63 -17.60 51.81 2.64
CA PHE A 63 -17.69 50.70 1.70
C PHE A 63 -17.44 51.22 0.27
N ILE A 64 -16.73 50.40 -0.52
CA ILE A 64 -16.42 50.75 -1.89
C ILE A 64 -16.68 49.57 -2.83
N GLU A 65 -17.28 49.87 -3.97
CA GLU A 65 -17.41 49.03 -5.15
C GLU A 65 -16.52 49.59 -6.25
N ALA A 66 -15.63 48.78 -6.79
CA ALA A 66 -14.66 49.15 -7.81
C ALA A 66 -14.87 48.33 -9.09
N TYR A 67 -14.90 48.98 -10.22
CA TYR A 67 -15.20 48.41 -11.52
C TYR A 67 -14.09 48.68 -12.53
N GLY A 68 -13.86 47.72 -13.43
CA GLY A 68 -12.99 47.84 -14.58
C GLY A 68 -11.50 47.83 -14.22
N LYS A 69 -10.77 46.84 -14.73
CA LYS A 69 -9.31 46.69 -14.57
C LYS A 69 -8.83 46.96 -13.14
N VAL A 70 -9.56 46.43 -12.15
CA VAL A 70 -9.22 46.63 -10.74
C VAL A 70 -7.88 45.98 -10.44
N LYS A 71 -6.97 46.74 -9.80
CA LYS A 71 -5.70 46.29 -9.31
C LYS A 71 -5.57 46.64 -7.83
N ILE A 72 -5.23 45.68 -7.01
CA ILE A 72 -4.99 45.85 -5.57
C ILE A 72 -3.56 45.46 -5.27
N LYS A 73 -2.87 46.27 -4.46
CA LYS A 73 -1.54 46.01 -3.95
C LYS A 73 -1.54 46.07 -2.42
N GLN A 74 -0.99 45.07 -1.77
CA GLN A 74 -0.78 45.04 -0.31
C GLN A 74 0.69 44.78 -0.02
N GLY A 75 1.39 45.83 0.47
CA GLY A 75 2.83 45.78 0.62
C GLY A 75 3.53 45.48 -0.70
N ASP A 76 4.73 44.90 -0.64
CA ASP A 76 5.55 44.59 -1.83
C ASP A 76 5.32 43.19 -2.41
N THR A 77 4.54 42.35 -1.73
CA THR A 77 4.47 40.93 -2.03
C THR A 77 3.15 40.46 -2.61
N ILE A 78 2.05 41.16 -2.38
CA ILE A 78 0.71 40.72 -2.78
C ILE A 78 0.13 41.67 -3.83
N ASN A 79 -0.18 41.13 -5.00
CA ASN A 79 -0.87 41.81 -6.08
C ASN A 79 -2.13 41.04 -6.45
N MET A 80 -3.24 41.72 -6.62
CA MET A 80 -4.47 41.13 -7.12
C MET A 80 -5.03 41.95 -8.29
N THR A 81 -5.52 41.26 -9.30
CA THR A 81 -6.23 41.87 -10.42
C THR A 81 -7.59 41.20 -10.61
N SER A 82 -8.61 42.00 -10.99
CA SER A 82 -9.97 41.50 -11.27
C SER A 82 -10.76 42.52 -12.10
N ASN A 83 -11.97 42.16 -12.50
CA ASN A 83 -12.89 43.11 -13.17
C ASN A 83 -13.73 43.88 -12.17
N TYR A 84 -13.99 43.33 -11.00
CA TYR A 84 -14.84 43.88 -9.97
C TYR A 84 -14.31 43.60 -8.59
N VAL A 85 -14.43 44.55 -7.66
CA VAL A 85 -14.10 44.38 -6.23
C VAL A 85 -15.10 45.14 -5.37
N GLU A 86 -15.55 44.51 -4.30
CA GLU A 86 -16.19 45.12 -3.14
C GLU A 86 -15.20 45.11 -1.97
N TYR A 87 -15.13 46.20 -1.22
CA TYR A 87 -14.31 46.28 -0.02
C TYR A 87 -14.99 47.10 1.06
N SER A 88 -15.03 46.56 2.28
CA SER A 88 -15.52 47.23 3.47
C SER A 88 -14.39 47.63 4.38
N GLY A 89 -14.19 48.93 4.60
CA GLY A 89 -13.23 49.45 5.56
C GLY A 89 -13.58 49.08 7.01
N LYS A 90 -14.88 48.92 7.33
CA LYS A 90 -15.33 48.51 8.66
C LYS A 90 -15.00 47.05 9.00
N THR A 91 -15.14 46.15 8.05
CA THR A 91 -14.93 44.69 8.27
C THR A 91 -13.61 44.19 7.74
N GLU A 92 -12.93 45.01 6.94
CA GLU A 92 -11.70 44.67 6.21
C GLU A 92 -11.83 43.40 5.35
N LEU A 93 -13.04 43.13 4.86
CA LEU A 93 -13.36 42.07 3.91
C LEU A 93 -13.42 42.62 2.50
N ALA A 94 -12.79 41.91 1.58
CA ALA A 94 -12.91 42.14 0.14
C ALA A 94 -13.56 40.93 -0.54
N PHE A 95 -14.33 41.20 -1.57
CA PHE A 95 -14.81 40.24 -2.56
C PHE A 95 -14.36 40.71 -3.94
N ALA A 96 -13.73 39.82 -4.70
CA ALA A 96 -13.32 40.12 -6.08
C ALA A 96 -13.98 39.13 -7.04
N SER A 97 -14.36 39.60 -8.22
CA SER A 97 -14.92 38.74 -9.25
C SER A 97 -14.49 39.15 -10.67
N GLY A 98 -14.61 38.18 -11.60
CA GLY A 98 -14.26 38.35 -13.00
C GLY A 98 -12.76 38.28 -13.26
N LYS A 99 -12.28 37.08 -13.63
CA LYS A 99 -10.86 36.77 -13.97
C LYS A 99 -9.89 37.17 -12.85
N VAL A 100 -10.21 36.82 -11.62
CA VAL A 100 -9.37 37.13 -10.46
C VAL A 100 -8.03 36.42 -10.54
N ILE A 101 -6.95 37.20 -10.39
CA ILE A 101 -5.57 36.70 -10.27
C ILE A 101 -4.99 37.32 -8.99
N LEU A 102 -4.62 36.47 -8.04
CA LEU A 102 -3.88 36.85 -6.84
C LEU A 102 -2.47 36.30 -6.94
N GLU A 103 -1.50 37.18 -6.89
CA GLU A 103 -0.08 36.84 -6.97
C GLU A 103 0.62 37.11 -5.63
N ASP A 104 1.41 36.17 -5.21
CA ASP A 104 2.33 36.21 -4.08
C ASP A 104 3.73 35.88 -4.61
N GLN A 105 4.79 36.06 -3.84
CA GLN A 105 6.18 35.84 -4.24
C GLN A 105 6.44 34.50 -4.97
N ASN A 106 5.74 33.43 -4.58
CA ASN A 106 6.00 32.07 -5.05
C ASN A 106 4.77 31.38 -5.67
N SER A 107 3.64 32.05 -5.76
CA SER A 107 2.40 31.42 -6.26
C SER A 107 1.44 32.41 -6.91
N VAL A 108 0.67 31.87 -7.86
CA VAL A 108 -0.38 32.58 -8.57
C VAL A 108 -1.68 31.81 -8.41
N ILE A 109 -2.69 32.43 -7.80
CA ILE A 109 -4.05 31.91 -7.68
C ILE A 109 -4.92 32.52 -8.77
N LYS A 110 -5.57 31.71 -9.60
CA LYS A 110 -6.53 32.13 -10.63
C LYS A 110 -7.90 31.52 -10.34
N THR A 111 -8.92 32.36 -10.26
CA THR A 111 -10.30 31.94 -10.00
C THR A 111 -11.27 32.95 -10.58
N ASP A 112 -12.55 32.60 -10.61
CA ASP A 112 -13.58 33.57 -11.04
C ASP A 112 -14.02 34.49 -9.91
N THR A 113 -14.09 33.97 -8.67
CA THR A 113 -14.41 34.72 -7.47
C THR A 113 -13.44 34.46 -6.35
N LEU A 114 -13.04 35.49 -5.61
CA LEU A 114 -12.11 35.39 -4.47
C LEU A 114 -12.62 36.28 -3.34
N TYR A 115 -12.63 35.74 -2.13
CA TYR A 115 -12.83 36.46 -0.89
C TYR A 115 -11.51 36.67 -0.19
N PHE A 116 -11.29 37.85 0.37
CA PHE A 116 -10.08 38.17 1.12
C PHE A 116 -10.46 38.78 2.48
N ASP A 117 -10.06 38.10 3.55
CA ASP A 117 -10.18 38.57 4.93
C ASP A 117 -8.82 39.11 5.38
N ARG A 118 -8.71 40.42 5.44
CA ARG A 118 -7.47 41.09 5.78
C ARG A 118 -7.11 40.95 7.25
N ILE A 119 -8.09 40.92 8.17
CA ILE A 119 -7.84 40.74 9.60
C ILE A 119 -7.22 39.33 9.84
N LYS A 120 -7.78 38.31 9.23
CA LYS A 120 -7.30 36.94 9.34
C LYS A 120 -6.15 36.61 8.38
N GLN A 121 -5.82 37.53 7.47
CA GLN A 121 -4.83 37.31 6.40
C GLN A 121 -5.10 36.01 5.63
N GLN A 122 -6.33 35.88 5.10
CA GLN A 122 -6.81 34.69 4.39
C GLN A 122 -7.48 35.07 3.07
N ALA A 123 -7.11 34.36 2.02
CA ALA A 123 -7.83 34.40 0.74
C ALA A 123 -8.52 33.04 0.51
N PHE A 124 -9.75 33.05 -0.02
CA PHE A 124 -10.45 31.80 -0.32
C PHE A 124 -11.39 31.93 -1.50
N TYR A 125 -11.59 30.81 -2.20
CA TYR A 125 -12.53 30.68 -3.32
C TYR A 125 -13.43 29.46 -3.15
N GLN A 126 -14.63 29.54 -3.73
CA GLN A 126 -15.63 28.47 -3.73
C GLN A 126 -16.08 28.08 -5.14
N SER A 127 -15.61 28.77 -6.16
CA SER A 127 -16.05 28.66 -7.55
C SER A 127 -15.01 28.06 -8.49
N LYS A 128 -14.23 27.06 -8.02
CA LYS A 128 -13.11 26.48 -8.74
C LYS A 128 -11.93 27.45 -8.87
N GLY A 129 -10.75 26.95 -8.57
CA GLY A 129 -9.51 27.73 -8.68
C GLY A 129 -8.35 26.90 -9.17
N LYS A 130 -7.35 27.60 -9.68
CA LYS A 130 -6.07 27.07 -10.12
C LYS A 130 -4.96 27.81 -9.39
N VAL A 131 -4.09 27.09 -8.73
CA VAL A 131 -2.87 27.61 -8.10
C VAL A 131 -1.67 27.08 -8.88
N VAL A 132 -0.82 27.99 -9.33
CA VAL A 132 0.46 27.67 -9.98
C VAL A 132 1.56 28.07 -9.01
N ARG A 133 2.47 27.15 -8.75
CA ARG A 133 3.61 27.37 -7.87
C ARG A 133 4.92 27.02 -8.59
N ASP A 134 5.93 27.86 -8.41
CA ASP A 134 7.29 27.64 -8.90
C ASP A 134 7.36 27.18 -10.37
N SER A 135 6.41 27.65 -11.20
CA SER A 135 6.24 27.32 -12.62
C SER A 135 6.00 25.85 -12.95
N THR A 136 6.12 24.94 -12.00
CA THR A 136 6.12 23.48 -12.25
C THR A 136 4.93 22.72 -11.70
N ALA A 137 4.41 23.15 -10.54
CA ALA A 137 3.28 22.47 -9.91
C ALA A 137 1.97 23.26 -10.12
N ILE A 138 0.95 22.57 -10.62
CA ILE A 138 -0.40 23.11 -10.84
C ILE A 138 -1.37 22.37 -9.92
N ILE A 139 -2.07 23.13 -9.06
CA ILE A 139 -3.11 22.57 -8.20
C ILE A 139 -4.45 23.15 -8.62
N THR A 140 -5.45 22.30 -8.81
CA THR A 140 -6.83 22.69 -9.08
C THR A 140 -7.76 22.08 -8.04
N SER A 141 -8.79 22.82 -7.62
CA SER A 141 -9.82 22.34 -6.70
C SER A 141 -11.12 23.15 -6.88
N LEU A 142 -12.23 22.63 -6.37
CA LEU A 142 -13.49 23.39 -6.34
C LEU A 142 -13.43 24.48 -5.28
N ILE A 143 -12.84 24.19 -4.12
CA ILE A 143 -12.73 25.08 -2.96
C ILE A 143 -11.26 25.17 -2.58
N GLY A 144 -10.76 26.38 -2.35
CA GLY A 144 -9.41 26.61 -1.86
C GLY A 144 -9.33 27.74 -0.85
N ARG A 145 -8.43 27.62 0.10
CA ARG A 145 -8.11 28.66 1.08
C ARG A 145 -6.59 28.81 1.16
N TYR A 146 -6.12 30.03 1.19
CA TYR A 146 -4.73 30.39 1.39
C TYR A 146 -4.59 31.24 2.65
N TYR A 147 -3.75 30.78 3.58
CA TYR A 147 -3.36 31.52 4.79
C TYR A 147 -2.02 32.20 4.53
N LEU A 148 -2.05 33.50 4.38
CA LEU A 148 -0.89 34.28 3.95
C LEU A 148 0.22 34.27 5.02
N LYS A 149 -0.15 34.29 6.30
CA LYS A 149 0.80 34.38 7.42
C LYS A 149 1.72 33.15 7.54
N ASN A 150 1.17 31.97 7.39
CA ASN A 150 1.91 30.70 7.53
C ASN A 150 2.12 29.98 6.21
N LYS A 151 1.77 30.63 5.08
CA LYS A 151 1.93 30.11 3.72
C LYS A 151 1.32 28.72 3.55
N LYS A 152 0.16 28.47 4.21
CA LYS A 152 -0.59 27.21 4.14
C LYS A 152 -1.71 27.34 3.11
N TYR A 153 -1.86 26.30 2.28
CA TYR A 153 -3.00 26.11 1.39
C TYR A 153 -3.87 24.97 1.88
N GLU A 154 -5.18 25.12 1.78
CA GLU A 154 -6.17 24.07 1.99
C GLU A 154 -7.04 23.96 0.74
N PHE A 155 -7.04 22.77 0.13
CA PHE A 155 -7.84 22.47 -1.05
C PHE A 155 -8.88 21.40 -0.72
N LYS A 156 -10.11 21.56 -1.21
CA LYS A 156 -11.21 20.64 -0.95
C LYS A 156 -12.06 20.44 -2.19
N LYS A 157 -12.57 19.22 -2.35
CA LYS A 157 -13.40 18.76 -3.47
C LYS A 157 -12.67 18.79 -4.82
N ASN A 158 -12.54 17.62 -5.43
CA ASN A 158 -11.91 17.45 -6.75
C ASN A 158 -10.49 18.03 -6.83
N VAL A 159 -9.71 17.82 -5.78
CA VAL A 159 -8.32 18.30 -5.76
C VAL A 159 -7.49 17.50 -6.74
N LYS A 160 -6.80 18.19 -7.65
CA LYS A 160 -5.83 17.61 -8.57
C LYS A 160 -4.56 18.45 -8.53
N LEU A 161 -3.45 17.84 -8.14
CA LEU A 161 -2.11 18.39 -8.26
C LEU A 161 -1.41 17.69 -9.42
N VAL A 162 -0.82 18.47 -10.30
CA VAL A 162 -0.03 18.00 -11.45
C VAL A 162 1.37 18.59 -11.32
N ASN A 163 2.36 17.74 -11.31
CA ASN A 163 3.75 18.12 -11.50
C ASN A 163 4.38 17.22 -12.60
N PRO A 164 5.59 17.49 -13.10
CA PRO A 164 6.18 16.72 -14.18
C PRO A 164 6.30 15.21 -13.90
N GLU A 165 6.45 14.82 -12.63
CA GLU A 165 6.75 13.45 -12.24
C GLU A 165 5.53 12.64 -11.78
N TYR A 166 4.48 13.31 -11.27
CA TYR A 166 3.29 12.65 -10.74
C TYR A 166 2.03 13.51 -10.76
N ILE A 167 0.90 12.83 -10.68
CA ILE A 167 -0.43 13.43 -10.54
C ILE A 167 -1.06 12.94 -9.24
N ILE A 168 -1.47 13.88 -8.36
CA ILE A 168 -2.25 13.55 -7.17
C ILE A 168 -3.71 13.93 -7.41
N LYS A 169 -4.63 13.00 -7.12
CA LYS A 169 -6.07 13.25 -7.03
C LYS A 169 -6.51 12.96 -5.60
N SER A 170 -7.17 13.88 -4.93
CA SER A 170 -7.57 13.75 -3.53
C SER A 170 -8.89 14.47 -3.25
N ASN A 171 -9.57 14.09 -2.16
CA ASN A 171 -10.73 14.85 -1.70
C ASN A 171 -10.33 16.14 -0.99
N ARG A 172 -9.22 16.08 -0.23
CA ARG A 172 -8.65 17.25 0.46
C ARG A 172 -7.14 17.14 0.51
N LEU A 173 -6.47 18.26 0.28
CA LEU A 173 -5.03 18.45 0.37
C LEU A 173 -4.75 19.71 1.19
N ASP A 174 -3.97 19.56 2.27
CA ASP A 174 -3.38 20.67 3.01
C ASP A 174 -1.90 20.74 2.65
N PHE A 175 -1.45 21.89 2.14
CA PHE A 175 -0.08 22.06 1.67
C PHE A 175 0.59 23.25 2.38
N TYR A 176 1.75 23.01 2.96
CA TYR A 176 2.58 24.01 3.63
C TYR A 176 3.76 24.36 2.74
N SER A 177 3.70 25.53 2.09
CA SER A 177 4.67 25.86 1.05
C SER A 177 6.08 26.12 1.57
N LEU A 178 6.26 26.56 2.82
CA LEU A 178 7.57 26.79 3.42
C LEU A 178 8.32 25.48 3.74
N SER A 179 7.61 24.47 4.21
CA SER A 179 8.20 23.19 4.60
C SER A 179 8.13 22.12 3.51
N GLY A 180 7.36 22.35 2.45
CA GLY A 180 7.08 21.36 1.43
C GLY A 180 6.17 20.21 1.89
N TYR A 181 5.46 20.35 3.02
CA TYR A 181 4.64 19.31 3.60
C TYR A 181 3.25 19.28 2.96
N ALA A 182 2.86 18.13 2.45
CA ALA A 182 1.54 17.85 1.90
C ALA A 182 0.82 16.79 2.74
N PHE A 183 -0.36 17.12 3.26
CA PHE A 183 -1.22 16.19 3.97
C PHE A 183 -2.44 15.85 3.11
N LEU A 184 -2.67 14.57 2.91
CA LEU A 184 -3.72 14.02 2.06
C LEU A 184 -4.83 13.42 2.92
N TYR A 185 -6.08 13.76 2.62
CA TYR A 185 -7.24 13.30 3.39
C TYR A 185 -8.35 12.82 2.47
N GLY A 186 -8.95 11.68 2.86
CA GLY A 186 -9.93 10.96 2.07
C GLY A 186 -9.30 10.14 0.95
N PRO A 187 -10.11 9.51 0.09
CA PRO A 187 -9.60 8.75 -1.03
C PRO A 187 -8.62 9.57 -1.86
N THR A 188 -7.39 9.09 -1.94
CA THR A 188 -6.30 9.75 -2.64
C THR A 188 -5.60 8.76 -3.56
N THR A 189 -5.33 9.17 -4.79
CA THR A 189 -4.54 8.43 -5.76
C THR A 189 -3.36 9.29 -6.20
N ILE A 190 -2.15 8.72 -6.16
CA ILE A 190 -0.93 9.33 -6.68
C ILE A 190 -0.46 8.46 -7.84
N THR A 191 -0.41 9.02 -9.04
CA THR A 191 -0.02 8.31 -10.25
C THR A 191 1.28 8.89 -10.78
N SER A 192 2.29 8.06 -10.92
CA SER A 192 3.54 8.34 -11.63
C SER A 192 3.66 7.43 -12.85
N GLU A 193 4.74 7.55 -13.62
CA GLU A 193 4.99 6.71 -14.78
C GLU A 193 5.02 5.20 -14.43
N THR A 194 5.62 4.85 -13.29
CA THR A 194 5.89 3.45 -12.91
C THR A 194 5.04 2.95 -11.76
N SER A 195 4.20 3.80 -11.13
CA SER A 195 3.45 3.38 -9.95
C SER A 195 2.14 4.13 -9.75
N VAL A 196 1.20 3.45 -9.11
CA VAL A 196 -0.04 4.03 -8.63
C VAL A 196 -0.17 3.73 -7.15
N ILE A 197 -0.29 4.79 -6.35
CA ILE A 197 -0.47 4.69 -4.90
C ILE A 197 -1.89 5.09 -4.55
N TYR A 198 -2.54 4.31 -3.71
CA TYR A 198 -3.83 4.62 -3.13
C TYR A 198 -3.73 4.66 -1.60
N CYS A 199 -4.42 5.61 -0.97
CA CYS A 199 -4.60 5.65 0.49
C CYS A 199 -5.83 6.48 0.86
N LYS A 200 -6.34 6.29 2.08
CA LYS A 200 -7.35 7.19 2.67
C LYS A 200 -6.72 8.32 3.48
N ARG A 201 -5.46 8.23 3.83
CA ARG A 201 -4.69 9.25 4.52
C ARG A 201 -3.21 9.14 4.15
N GLY A 202 -2.57 10.28 3.93
CA GLY A 202 -1.18 10.30 3.56
C GLY A 202 -0.47 11.59 3.97
N PHE A 203 0.83 11.50 4.01
CA PHE A 203 1.76 12.60 4.18
C PHE A 203 2.86 12.49 3.13
N TYR A 204 3.24 13.59 2.53
CA TYR A 204 4.34 13.67 1.59
C TYR A 204 5.17 14.93 1.85
N ASN A 205 6.48 14.78 1.88
CA ASN A 205 7.43 15.88 1.94
C ASN A 205 8.06 16.06 0.57
N THR A 206 7.70 17.17 -0.12
CA THR A 206 8.16 17.47 -1.48
C THR A 206 9.64 17.90 -1.55
N ASN A 207 10.28 18.22 -0.42
CA ASN A 207 11.66 18.67 -0.39
C ASN A 207 12.66 17.50 -0.38
N ASN A 208 12.28 16.36 0.17
CA ASN A 208 13.14 15.18 0.30
C ASN A 208 12.54 13.89 -0.25
N ASP A 209 11.41 14.01 -0.95
CA ASP A 209 10.69 12.91 -1.59
C ASP A 209 10.41 11.71 -0.68
N THR A 210 10.01 12.02 0.57
CA THR A 210 9.60 11.01 1.54
C THR A 210 8.13 11.14 1.89
N GLY A 211 7.50 10.02 2.21
CA GLY A 211 6.12 10.06 2.64
C GLY A 211 5.67 8.78 3.32
N TYR A 212 4.47 8.82 3.88
CA TYR A 212 3.81 7.63 4.37
C TYR A 212 2.31 7.69 4.08
N PHE A 213 1.75 6.52 3.85
CA PHE A 213 0.34 6.30 3.55
C PHE A 213 -0.24 5.35 4.58
N VAL A 214 -1.41 5.70 5.09
CA VAL A 214 -2.12 4.90 6.08
C VAL A 214 -3.60 4.77 5.72
N LYS A 215 -4.27 3.78 6.28
CA LYS A 215 -5.65 3.41 5.99
C LYS A 215 -5.86 2.95 4.54
N GLU A 216 -5.95 1.64 4.38
CA GLU A 216 -6.14 0.98 3.09
C GLU A 216 -5.03 1.37 2.09
N SER A 217 -3.79 1.39 2.56
CA SER A 217 -2.66 1.77 1.73
C SER A 217 -2.35 0.67 0.73
N LYS A 218 -2.23 1.06 -0.54
CA LYS A 218 -1.95 0.16 -1.65
C LYS A 218 -1.01 0.83 -2.63
N ILE A 219 0.04 0.11 -3.02
CA ILE A 219 0.97 0.54 -4.06
C ILE A 219 0.95 -0.50 -5.16
N ASN A 220 0.56 -0.09 -6.36
CA ASN A 220 0.74 -0.88 -7.58
C ASN A 220 2.05 -0.41 -8.23
N TYR A 221 2.97 -1.33 -8.43
CA TYR A 221 4.28 -1.06 -8.96
C TYR A 221 4.73 -2.22 -9.86
N ASP A 222 4.91 -1.97 -11.14
CA ASP A 222 5.09 -3.00 -12.17
C ASP A 222 3.98 -4.08 -12.01
N GLU A 223 4.34 -5.35 -11.94
CA GLU A 223 3.44 -6.47 -11.73
C GLU A 223 3.21 -6.81 -10.25
N ARG A 224 3.55 -5.89 -9.33
CA ARG A 224 3.42 -6.09 -7.89
C ARG A 224 2.38 -5.16 -7.30
N VAL A 225 1.67 -5.70 -6.33
CA VAL A 225 0.75 -4.96 -5.49
C VAL A 225 1.19 -5.12 -4.04
N VAL A 226 1.46 -4.01 -3.37
CA VAL A 226 1.83 -3.96 -1.95
C VAL A 226 0.70 -3.33 -1.17
N GLU A 227 0.16 -4.03 -0.20
CA GLU A 227 -0.90 -3.58 0.70
C GLU A 227 -0.42 -3.66 2.15
N GLY A 228 -0.90 -2.75 3.01
CA GLY A 228 -0.57 -2.73 4.43
C GLY A 228 -1.27 -1.60 5.16
N ASP A 229 -1.27 -1.64 6.49
CA ASP A 229 -1.90 -0.58 7.30
C ASP A 229 -1.13 0.72 7.22
N SER A 230 0.21 0.65 7.10
CA SER A 230 1.07 1.80 6.86
C SER A 230 2.18 1.44 5.88
N ILE A 231 2.40 2.31 4.90
CA ILE A 231 3.50 2.20 3.95
C ILE A 231 4.29 3.49 3.99
N TYR A 232 5.56 3.40 4.33
CA TYR A 232 6.55 4.48 4.22
C TYR A 232 7.35 4.31 2.93
N PHE A 233 7.74 5.40 2.29
CA PHE A 233 8.66 5.36 1.17
C PHE A 233 9.65 6.53 1.21
N ASN A 234 10.80 6.29 0.60
CA ASN A 234 11.82 7.29 0.32
C ASN A 234 12.25 7.11 -1.15
N ARG A 235 11.84 8.04 -2.00
CA ARG A 235 12.07 7.95 -3.45
C ARG A 235 13.54 8.04 -3.78
N ASN A 236 14.26 8.98 -3.14
CA ASN A 236 15.68 9.23 -3.38
C ASN A 236 16.57 8.04 -3.01
N LYS A 237 16.11 7.18 -2.09
CA LYS A 237 16.80 5.96 -1.66
C LYS A 237 16.25 4.70 -2.33
N SER A 238 15.26 4.83 -3.21
CA SER A 238 14.55 3.68 -3.79
C SER A 238 14.11 2.64 -2.74
N PHE A 239 13.68 3.16 -1.56
CA PHE A 239 13.35 2.37 -0.37
C PHE A 239 11.89 2.52 0.00
N ALA A 240 11.26 1.40 0.40
CA ALA A 240 9.94 1.42 1.03
C ALA A 240 9.91 0.46 2.23
N SER A 241 9.09 0.75 3.23
CA SER A 241 8.76 -0.19 4.30
C SER A 241 7.26 -0.21 4.54
N ALA A 242 6.76 -1.38 4.93
CA ALA A 242 5.36 -1.57 5.27
C ALA A 242 5.23 -2.14 6.68
N THR A 243 4.15 -1.78 7.36
CA THR A 243 3.89 -2.18 8.75
C THR A 243 2.44 -2.63 8.89
N ASN A 244 2.25 -3.76 9.56
CA ASN A 244 1.00 -4.46 9.86
C ASN A 244 0.20 -4.89 8.63
N ASN A 245 -0.36 -6.10 8.69
CA ASN A 245 -1.28 -6.68 7.71
C ASN A 245 -0.79 -6.58 6.26
N ILE A 246 0.50 -6.89 6.07
CA ILE A 246 1.15 -6.74 4.77
C ILE A 246 0.76 -7.90 3.86
N VAL A 247 0.37 -7.56 2.64
CA VAL A 247 0.18 -8.49 1.54
C VAL A 247 0.89 -7.95 0.31
N ILE A 248 1.83 -8.73 -0.21
CA ILE A 248 2.56 -8.42 -1.44
C ILE A 248 2.20 -9.47 -2.47
N THR A 249 1.51 -9.06 -3.52
CA THR A 249 1.10 -9.93 -4.63
C THR A 249 2.02 -9.68 -5.81
N ASP A 250 2.63 -10.73 -6.32
CA ASP A 250 3.44 -10.75 -7.53
C ASP A 250 2.70 -11.57 -8.58
N THR A 251 2.03 -10.89 -9.50
CA THR A 251 1.18 -11.54 -10.51
C THR A 251 2.00 -12.29 -11.56
N LEU A 252 3.21 -11.82 -11.88
CA LEU A 252 4.07 -12.45 -12.85
C LEU A 252 4.61 -13.81 -12.38
N ASN A 253 4.86 -13.94 -11.07
CA ASN A 253 5.40 -15.16 -10.49
C ASN A 253 4.34 -16.00 -9.76
N ASN A 254 3.07 -15.61 -9.79
CA ASN A 254 1.98 -16.24 -9.04
C ASN A 254 2.34 -16.45 -7.55
N THR A 255 2.91 -15.41 -6.93
CA THR A 255 3.39 -15.48 -5.55
C THR A 255 2.71 -14.42 -4.68
N ILE A 256 2.26 -14.81 -3.51
CA ILE A 256 1.74 -13.91 -2.47
C ILE A 256 2.66 -14.01 -1.26
N ILE A 257 3.12 -12.87 -0.74
CA ILE A 257 3.96 -12.83 0.46
C ILE A 257 3.22 -12.03 1.53
N LYS A 258 3.14 -12.57 2.74
CA LYS A 258 2.43 -11.98 3.87
C LYS A 258 3.34 -11.84 5.07
N GLY A 259 3.06 -10.86 5.93
CA GLY A 259 3.77 -10.61 7.18
C GLY A 259 3.29 -9.32 7.84
N HIS A 260 4.03 -8.87 8.86
CA HIS A 260 3.63 -7.65 9.59
C HIS A 260 4.70 -6.56 9.63
N TYR A 261 5.91 -6.85 9.11
CA TYR A 261 6.92 -5.83 8.81
C TYR A 261 7.68 -6.23 7.55
N ALA A 262 7.81 -5.30 6.61
CA ALA A 262 8.53 -5.52 5.36
C ALA A 262 9.37 -4.29 4.96
N GLU A 263 10.48 -4.56 4.28
CA GLU A 263 11.35 -3.58 3.63
C GLU A 263 11.59 -3.97 2.18
N VAL A 264 11.52 -3.00 1.29
CA VAL A 264 11.74 -3.16 -0.14
C VAL A 264 12.87 -2.24 -0.58
N PHE A 265 13.88 -2.82 -1.21
CA PHE A 265 15.01 -2.13 -1.81
C PHE A 265 14.93 -2.29 -3.32
N ARG A 266 14.38 -1.30 -3.99
CA ARG A 266 14.07 -1.37 -5.42
C ARG A 266 15.31 -1.59 -6.29
N GLU A 267 16.38 -0.83 -6.05
CA GLU A 267 17.63 -0.94 -6.84
C GLU A 267 18.30 -2.31 -6.72
N LYS A 268 18.08 -3.00 -5.59
CA LYS A 268 18.64 -4.32 -5.33
C LYS A 268 17.71 -5.46 -5.69
N ASP A 269 16.53 -5.16 -6.25
CA ASP A 269 15.45 -6.16 -6.44
C ASP A 269 15.27 -7.06 -5.21
N SER A 270 15.27 -6.45 -4.02
CA SER A 270 15.27 -7.17 -2.74
C SER A 270 14.07 -6.76 -1.88
N LEU A 271 13.47 -7.78 -1.27
CA LEU A 271 12.39 -7.67 -0.29
C LEU A 271 12.79 -8.46 0.95
N PHE A 272 12.65 -7.86 2.11
CA PHE A 272 12.70 -8.51 3.42
C PHE A 272 11.33 -8.46 4.08
N ILE A 273 10.87 -9.55 4.68
CA ILE A 273 9.62 -9.58 5.43
C ILE A 273 9.75 -10.47 6.66
N THR A 274 9.12 -10.08 7.75
CA THR A 274 9.16 -10.78 9.05
C THR A 274 7.84 -10.62 9.80
N GLN A 275 7.77 -11.20 11.00
CA GLN A 275 6.58 -11.25 11.85
C GLN A 275 5.46 -12.03 11.16
N ARG A 276 5.48 -13.36 11.34
CA ARG A 276 4.62 -14.33 10.63
C ARG A 276 4.81 -14.27 9.12
N ALA A 277 6.05 -14.22 8.68
CA ALA A 277 6.35 -14.21 7.26
C ALA A 277 5.89 -15.49 6.58
N LEU A 278 5.13 -15.35 5.49
CA LEU A 278 4.56 -16.46 4.72
C LEU A 278 4.68 -16.16 3.22
N ALA A 279 5.32 -17.05 2.49
CA ALA A 279 5.33 -17.04 1.03
C ALA A 279 4.39 -18.13 0.51
N ILE A 280 3.51 -17.77 -0.42
CA ILE A 280 2.54 -18.64 -1.06
C ILE A 280 2.84 -18.65 -2.56
N THR A 281 3.22 -19.80 -3.09
CA THR A 281 3.33 -20.00 -4.54
C THR A 281 2.06 -20.66 -5.04
N LEU A 282 1.27 -19.93 -5.82
CA LEU A 282 -0.01 -20.40 -6.36
C LEU A 282 0.24 -21.39 -7.50
N GLN A 283 -0.39 -22.53 -7.43
CA GLN A 283 -0.44 -23.57 -8.47
C GLN A 283 -1.89 -23.91 -8.78
N GLU A 284 -2.16 -24.50 -9.96
CA GLU A 284 -3.53 -24.76 -10.43
C GLU A 284 -4.35 -25.61 -9.47
N ASN A 285 -3.75 -26.68 -8.91
CA ASN A 285 -4.47 -27.64 -8.10
C ASN A 285 -4.08 -27.64 -6.62
N ASP A 286 -2.92 -27.07 -6.26
CA ASP A 286 -2.45 -27.10 -4.88
C ASP A 286 -1.30 -26.08 -4.67
N SER A 287 -1.43 -25.21 -3.70
CA SER A 287 -0.45 -24.15 -3.42
C SER A 287 0.65 -24.62 -2.48
N ILE A 288 1.85 -24.09 -2.66
CA ILE A 288 2.98 -24.30 -1.76
C ILE A 288 3.06 -23.11 -0.79
N PHE A 289 3.04 -23.42 0.50
CA PHE A 289 3.15 -22.45 1.59
C PHE A 289 4.50 -22.61 2.28
N VAL A 290 5.28 -21.55 2.37
CA VAL A 290 6.55 -21.52 3.10
C VAL A 290 6.50 -20.42 4.15
N HIS A 291 6.68 -20.81 5.38
CA HIS A 291 6.75 -19.94 6.55
C HIS A 291 8.14 -19.97 7.17
N SER A 292 8.57 -18.87 7.78
CA SER A 292 9.79 -18.76 8.58
C SER A 292 9.77 -17.49 9.43
N ASP A 293 10.70 -17.34 10.35
CA ASP A 293 10.82 -16.11 11.16
C ASP A 293 11.04 -14.88 10.29
N SER A 294 11.80 -15.04 9.19
CA SER A 294 12.01 -14.01 8.18
C SER A 294 12.14 -14.59 6.78
N ILE A 295 11.64 -13.88 5.79
CA ILE A 295 11.77 -14.23 4.38
C ILE A 295 12.49 -13.10 3.64
N ILE A 296 13.50 -13.46 2.85
CA ILE A 296 14.20 -12.57 1.93
C ILE A 296 13.93 -13.04 0.50
N VAL A 297 13.48 -12.12 -0.33
CA VAL A 297 13.30 -12.35 -1.78
C VAL A 297 14.29 -11.49 -2.53
N THR A 298 15.06 -12.09 -3.42
CA THR A 298 16.06 -11.38 -4.24
C THR A 298 15.96 -11.80 -5.70
N GLY A 299 16.39 -10.92 -6.59
CA GLY A 299 16.50 -11.18 -8.03
C GLY A 299 15.33 -10.65 -8.85
N LYS A 300 15.58 -10.50 -10.15
CA LYS A 300 14.63 -9.99 -11.14
C LYS A 300 13.42 -10.92 -11.31
N PRO A 301 12.30 -10.43 -11.82
CA PRO A 301 11.15 -11.26 -12.17
C PRO A 301 11.55 -12.52 -12.94
N LYS A 302 10.87 -13.65 -12.67
CA LYS A 302 11.16 -15.01 -13.19
C LYS A 302 12.50 -15.63 -12.79
N LYS A 303 13.38 -14.89 -12.10
CA LYS A 303 14.68 -15.39 -11.62
C LYS A 303 14.84 -15.16 -10.12
N ARG A 304 13.74 -15.09 -9.37
CA ARG A 304 13.76 -14.80 -7.94
C ARG A 304 14.19 -16.01 -7.13
N ILE A 305 14.86 -15.69 -6.01
CA ILE A 305 15.17 -16.64 -4.97
C ILE A 305 14.48 -16.18 -3.69
N ILE A 306 13.62 -17.02 -3.16
CA ILE A 306 12.93 -16.84 -1.89
C ILE A 306 13.71 -17.62 -0.85
N ARG A 307 14.15 -17.00 0.24
CA ARG A 307 14.88 -17.63 1.34
C ARG A 307 14.16 -17.37 2.64
N GLY A 308 13.63 -18.44 3.22
CA GLY A 308 13.08 -18.43 4.58
C GLY A 308 14.16 -18.84 5.57
N TYR A 309 14.40 -18.02 6.58
CA TYR A 309 15.40 -18.22 7.61
C TYR A 309 14.76 -18.42 8.97
N TYR A 310 15.24 -19.41 9.69
CA TYR A 310 14.84 -19.85 11.02
C TYR A 310 13.38 -20.30 11.12
N ASN A 311 13.16 -21.40 11.85
CA ASN A 311 11.86 -22.04 12.00
C ASN A 311 11.13 -22.29 10.67
N ALA A 312 11.89 -22.56 9.62
CA ALA A 312 11.33 -22.66 8.28
C ALA A 312 10.48 -23.93 8.13
N LYS A 313 9.25 -23.78 7.69
CA LYS A 313 8.29 -24.83 7.45
C LYS A 313 7.70 -24.70 6.05
N ILE A 314 7.49 -25.82 5.39
CA ILE A 314 6.79 -25.92 4.11
C ILE A 314 5.56 -26.80 4.25
N TYR A 315 4.49 -26.41 3.60
CA TYR A 315 3.25 -27.20 3.56
C TYR A 315 2.65 -27.17 2.14
N LYS A 316 2.24 -28.34 1.71
CA LYS A 316 1.42 -28.66 0.56
C LYS A 316 0.51 -29.81 0.97
N SER A 317 -0.62 -30.07 0.31
CA SER A 317 -1.62 -31.04 0.79
C SER A 317 -1.08 -32.46 1.06
N ASP A 318 -0.15 -32.93 0.24
CA ASP A 318 0.47 -34.27 0.33
C ASP A 318 1.90 -34.26 0.86
N LEU A 319 2.46 -33.07 1.15
CA LEU A 319 3.87 -32.93 1.54
C LEU A 319 4.04 -31.78 2.51
N SER A 320 4.73 -32.03 3.60
CA SER A 320 5.12 -30.98 4.55
C SER A 320 6.56 -31.18 5.02
N GLY A 321 7.19 -30.12 5.52
CA GLY A 321 8.57 -30.19 5.96
C GLY A 321 8.95 -29.10 6.95
N LYS A 322 10.04 -29.34 7.66
CA LYS A 322 10.64 -28.39 8.63
C LYS A 322 12.16 -28.41 8.49
N ALA A 323 12.77 -27.23 8.57
CA ALA A 323 14.21 -27.06 8.53
C ALA A 323 14.62 -25.75 9.23
N ASP A 324 15.92 -25.54 9.41
CA ASP A 324 16.42 -24.23 9.87
C ASP A 324 16.18 -23.15 8.80
N SER A 325 16.35 -23.53 7.52
CA SER A 325 16.12 -22.63 6.41
C SER A 325 15.56 -23.37 5.19
N ILE A 326 14.69 -22.68 4.43
CA ILE A 326 14.13 -23.17 3.17
C ILE A 326 14.40 -22.14 2.07
N HIS A 327 15.10 -22.57 1.02
CA HIS A 327 15.42 -21.74 -0.13
C HIS A 327 14.68 -22.24 -1.36
N MET A 328 13.99 -21.35 -2.07
CA MET A 328 13.26 -21.65 -3.31
C MET A 328 13.83 -20.82 -4.44
N ASN A 329 14.36 -21.45 -5.47
CA ASN A 329 14.87 -20.81 -6.67
C ASN A 329 13.87 -20.97 -7.80
N GLN A 330 13.16 -19.88 -8.16
CA GLN A 330 12.13 -19.89 -9.20
C GLN A 330 12.67 -20.13 -10.62
N ASN A 331 13.98 -19.89 -10.85
CA ASN A 331 14.57 -20.06 -12.17
C ASN A 331 14.73 -21.54 -12.57
N ASN A 332 15.05 -22.41 -11.60
CA ASN A 332 15.31 -23.83 -11.83
C ASN A 332 14.41 -24.78 -11.04
N GLY A 333 13.41 -24.25 -10.37
CA GLY A 333 12.46 -25.02 -9.57
C GLY A 333 13.05 -25.71 -8.32
N LEU A 334 14.28 -25.36 -7.92
CA LEU A 334 14.95 -26.00 -6.79
C LEU A 334 14.43 -25.44 -5.46
N ILE A 335 13.96 -26.34 -4.58
CA ILE A 335 13.59 -26.07 -3.19
C ILE A 335 14.55 -26.83 -2.30
N GLN A 336 15.24 -26.14 -1.40
CA GLN A 336 16.24 -26.71 -0.51
C GLN A 336 15.83 -26.53 0.96
N LEU A 337 15.71 -27.62 1.68
CA LEU A 337 15.59 -27.65 3.13
C LEU A 337 16.99 -27.91 3.69
N ILE A 338 17.52 -26.94 4.42
CA ILE A 338 18.92 -26.95 4.87
C ILE A 338 19.04 -26.70 6.36
N ASN A 339 20.12 -27.28 6.90
CA ASN A 339 20.57 -27.01 8.24
C ASN A 339 21.59 -25.86 8.21
N LEU A 340 21.39 -24.84 8.99
CA LEU A 340 22.33 -23.72 9.13
C LEU A 340 23.36 -24.11 10.19
N ASN A 341 24.60 -24.33 9.79
CA ASN A 341 25.73 -24.52 10.71
C ASN A 341 26.08 -23.17 11.34
N ILE A 342 25.34 -22.78 12.36
CA ILE A 342 25.71 -21.61 13.17
C ILE A 342 26.61 -22.09 14.30
N ASN A 343 27.91 -21.90 14.14
CA ASN A 343 28.91 -22.04 15.22
C ASN A 343 28.76 -20.89 16.21
N THR A 344 27.63 -20.79 16.90
CA THR A 344 27.43 -19.82 17.96
C THR A 344 27.31 -20.53 19.31
N THR A 345 28.27 -20.30 20.14
CA THR A 345 28.38 -20.79 21.52
C THR A 345 27.37 -20.09 22.48
N GLN A 346 26.50 -19.22 22.00
CA GLN A 346 25.71 -18.32 22.87
C GLN A 346 24.19 -18.45 22.84
N ASP A 347 23.58 -19.14 21.88
CA ASP A 347 22.12 -19.25 21.89
C ASP A 347 21.61 -20.67 21.82
N ALA A 348 21.19 -21.19 22.96
CA ALA A 348 20.43 -22.46 23.07
C ALA A 348 19.11 -22.42 22.27
N PHE A 349 18.70 -21.25 21.78
CA PHE A 349 17.44 -21.04 21.05
C PHE A 349 17.50 -21.55 19.59
N TYR A 350 18.67 -21.52 18.96
CA TYR A 350 18.84 -21.92 17.56
C TYR A 350 19.67 -23.24 17.45
N LYS A 351 19.26 -24.27 18.17
CA LYS A 351 19.82 -25.58 17.90
C LYS A 351 19.50 -25.97 16.47
N THR A 352 20.54 -26.12 15.64
CA THR A 352 20.42 -26.59 14.26
C THR A 352 19.71 -27.94 14.25
N LYS A 353 18.49 -28.00 13.70
CA LYS A 353 17.72 -29.22 13.57
C LYS A 353 17.85 -29.74 12.14
N LYS A 354 18.07 -31.04 12.01
CA LYS A 354 18.12 -31.69 10.70
C LYS A 354 16.82 -31.47 9.94
N PRO A 355 16.88 -31.20 8.63
CA PRO A 355 15.70 -31.13 7.79
C PRO A 355 14.88 -32.42 7.87
N VAL A 356 13.57 -32.23 7.88
CA VAL A 356 12.61 -33.34 7.83
C VAL A 356 11.53 -33.00 6.80
N LEU A 357 11.16 -34.02 6.05
CA LEU A 357 10.09 -33.98 5.06
C LEU A 357 9.11 -35.11 5.39
N TRP A 358 7.82 -34.80 5.42
CA TRP A 358 6.74 -35.78 5.58
C TRP A 358 5.95 -35.87 4.27
N ASN A 359 5.80 -37.09 3.78
CA ASN A 359 4.93 -37.38 2.65
C ASN A 359 3.89 -38.40 3.15
N ILE A 360 2.67 -37.96 3.32
CA ILE A 360 1.51 -38.70 3.84
C ILE A 360 1.81 -39.60 5.04
N ARG A 361 2.48 -40.75 4.84
CA ARG A 361 2.76 -41.74 5.89
C ARG A 361 4.27 -41.90 6.19
N ASN A 362 5.11 -41.29 5.39
CA ASN A 362 6.54 -41.44 5.47
C ASN A 362 7.19 -40.15 5.99
N GLN A 363 8.18 -40.35 6.85
CA GLN A 363 9.09 -39.30 7.28
C GLN A 363 10.46 -39.52 6.65
N ILE A 364 11.01 -38.49 6.03
CA ILE A 364 12.31 -38.49 5.37
C ILE A 364 13.19 -37.44 6.03
N THR A 365 14.38 -37.84 6.48
CA THR A 365 15.36 -36.93 7.09
C THR A 365 16.73 -37.08 6.43
N GLY A 366 17.57 -36.06 6.57
CA GLY A 366 18.95 -36.06 6.08
C GLY A 366 19.65 -34.76 6.47
N ASP A 367 20.89 -34.57 6.04
CA ASP A 367 21.64 -33.35 6.34
C ASP A 367 21.15 -32.18 5.44
N SER A 368 20.65 -32.48 4.23
CA SER A 368 20.02 -31.56 3.32
C SER A 368 19.00 -32.29 2.46
N ILE A 369 17.84 -31.67 2.22
CA ILE A 369 16.76 -32.21 1.38
C ILE A 369 16.49 -31.23 0.26
N HIS A 370 16.54 -31.70 -0.98
CA HIS A 370 16.29 -30.92 -2.17
C HIS A 370 15.08 -31.49 -2.92
N LEU A 371 14.09 -30.64 -3.19
CA LEU A 371 12.99 -30.92 -4.08
C LEU A 371 13.21 -30.13 -5.38
N ILE A 372 12.94 -30.74 -6.50
CA ILE A 372 13.02 -30.10 -7.82
C ILE A 372 11.63 -30.12 -8.42
N ALA A 373 11.11 -28.94 -8.72
CA ALA A 373 9.85 -28.76 -9.44
C ALA A 373 10.15 -28.57 -10.93
N ASN A 374 9.31 -29.15 -11.77
CA ASN A 374 9.36 -28.88 -13.22
C ASN A 374 8.96 -27.43 -13.48
N SER A 375 9.80 -26.68 -14.17
CA SER A 375 9.60 -25.26 -14.46
C SER A 375 8.34 -24.98 -15.29
N ASN A 376 7.93 -25.93 -16.13
CA ASN A 376 6.77 -25.78 -17.04
C ASN A 376 5.46 -26.17 -16.37
N SER A 377 5.42 -27.38 -15.76
CA SER A 377 4.20 -27.92 -15.11
C SER A 377 4.04 -27.47 -13.66
N LYS A 378 5.10 -26.89 -13.05
CA LYS A 378 5.18 -26.52 -11.62
C LYS A 378 4.88 -27.69 -10.67
N SER A 379 4.88 -28.94 -11.18
CA SER A 379 4.74 -30.15 -10.40
C SER A 379 6.10 -30.58 -9.84
N LEU A 380 6.12 -31.32 -8.73
CA LEU A 380 7.34 -31.92 -8.22
C LEU A 380 7.82 -33.01 -9.18
N ASP A 381 9.12 -32.99 -9.49
CA ASP A 381 9.80 -33.92 -10.39
C ASP A 381 10.68 -34.92 -9.61
N SER A 382 11.53 -34.40 -8.74
CA SER A 382 12.46 -35.25 -8.01
C SER A 382 12.77 -34.75 -6.60
N LEU A 383 13.20 -35.71 -5.77
CA LEU A 383 13.65 -35.52 -4.40
C LEU A 383 15.10 -36.04 -4.28
N LYS A 384 15.96 -35.25 -3.63
CA LYS A 384 17.34 -35.69 -3.32
C LYS A 384 17.63 -35.42 -1.85
N VAL A 385 18.10 -36.43 -1.14
CA VAL A 385 18.56 -36.30 0.25
C VAL A 385 20.06 -36.57 0.29
N PHE A 386 20.80 -35.63 0.84
CA PHE A 386 22.25 -35.69 0.91
C PHE A 386 22.70 -35.98 2.33
N ASN A 387 23.49 -37.03 2.48
CA ASN A 387 24.07 -37.56 3.68
C ASN A 387 23.04 -37.95 4.77
N ASN A 388 23.31 -39.06 5.44
CA ASN A 388 22.49 -39.58 6.54
C ASN A 388 21.00 -39.66 6.18
N ALA A 389 20.70 -40.06 4.92
CA ALA A 389 19.32 -40.25 4.47
C ALA A 389 18.63 -41.31 5.31
N PHE A 390 17.45 -41.00 5.82
CA PHE A 390 16.67 -41.90 6.67
C PHE A 390 15.20 -41.81 6.34
N VAL A 391 14.55 -42.91 6.09
CA VAL A 391 13.12 -43.04 5.84
C VAL A 391 12.47 -43.82 6.97
N ILE A 392 11.41 -43.29 7.53
CA ILE A 392 10.62 -43.97 8.57
C ILE A 392 9.14 -43.98 8.09
N SER A 393 8.54 -45.16 8.20
CA SER A 393 7.10 -45.32 7.96
C SER A 393 6.51 -46.08 9.15
N LYS A 394 5.51 -45.53 9.82
CA LYS A 394 4.84 -46.22 10.92
C LYS A 394 4.06 -47.41 10.39
N ASP A 395 4.21 -48.56 11.02
CA ASP A 395 3.35 -49.72 10.78
C ASP A 395 1.93 -49.41 11.30
N THR A 396 0.97 -49.24 10.41
CA THR A 396 -0.40 -48.89 10.77
C THR A 396 -1.21 -50.03 11.40
N LEU A 397 -0.69 -51.24 11.32
CA LEU A 397 -1.33 -52.44 11.82
C LEU A 397 -0.61 -53.02 13.08
N GLY A 398 0.40 -52.31 13.57
CA GLY A 398 1.16 -52.65 14.73
C GLY A 398 1.88 -51.45 15.33
N ASP A 399 2.73 -51.71 16.35
CA ASP A 399 3.44 -50.62 17.07
C ASP A 399 4.84 -50.35 16.50
N GLY A 400 5.21 -51.01 15.40
CA GLY A 400 6.53 -50.95 14.81
C GLY A 400 6.73 -49.77 13.84
N TYR A 401 7.99 -49.63 13.42
CA TYR A 401 8.37 -48.64 12.40
C TYR A 401 9.24 -49.32 11.33
N ASN A 402 8.81 -49.27 10.09
CA ASN A 402 9.65 -49.58 8.96
C ASN A 402 10.72 -48.49 8.84
N GLN A 403 11.98 -48.91 8.79
CA GLN A 403 13.12 -48.00 8.83
C GLN A 403 14.10 -48.37 7.71
N ILE A 404 14.53 -47.36 6.96
CA ILE A 404 15.48 -47.51 5.89
C ILE A 404 16.49 -46.38 5.97
N SER A 405 17.77 -46.70 6.07
CA SER A 405 18.83 -45.69 6.10
C SER A 405 19.84 -45.89 4.98
N GLY A 406 20.56 -44.82 4.64
CA GLY A 406 21.66 -44.87 3.69
C GLY A 406 22.39 -43.55 3.57
N LYS A 407 23.43 -43.47 2.74
CA LYS A 407 24.21 -42.24 2.58
C LYS A 407 23.44 -41.18 1.80
N LYS A 408 22.71 -41.55 0.72
CA LYS A 408 21.95 -40.68 -0.14
C LYS A 408 20.62 -41.31 -0.53
N LEU A 409 19.62 -40.47 -0.80
CA LEU A 409 18.35 -40.90 -1.32
C LEU A 409 18.01 -40.06 -2.57
N TYR A 410 17.48 -40.71 -3.60
CA TYR A 410 16.90 -40.10 -4.79
C TYR A 410 15.47 -40.62 -4.94
N GLY A 411 14.53 -39.70 -5.05
CA GLY A 411 13.11 -39.99 -5.28
C GLY A 411 12.64 -39.38 -6.59
N LEU A 412 11.72 -40.05 -7.27
CA LEU A 412 11.05 -39.54 -8.46
C LEU A 412 9.56 -39.40 -8.18
N PHE A 413 8.98 -38.29 -8.62
CA PHE A 413 7.55 -38.03 -8.56
C PHE A 413 6.89 -38.36 -9.91
N LYS A 414 5.70 -38.93 -9.84
CA LYS A 414 4.80 -39.13 -10.97
C LYS A 414 3.41 -38.62 -10.55
N ASN A 415 2.83 -37.73 -11.36
CA ASN A 415 1.54 -37.10 -11.04
C ASN A 415 1.52 -36.45 -9.64
N ASN A 416 2.58 -35.72 -9.29
CA ASN A 416 2.82 -35.09 -7.97
C ASN A 416 2.94 -36.06 -6.78
N SER A 417 2.87 -37.37 -6.96
CA SER A 417 3.07 -38.37 -5.90
C SER A 417 4.44 -39.03 -6.04
N LEU A 418 5.10 -39.30 -4.91
CA LEU A 418 6.36 -40.00 -4.89
C LEU A 418 6.16 -41.44 -5.38
N SER A 419 6.82 -41.83 -6.49
CA SER A 419 6.64 -43.08 -7.16
C SER A 419 7.78 -44.08 -6.95
N THR A 420 9.02 -43.60 -6.94
CA THR A 420 10.20 -44.44 -6.67
C THR A 420 11.19 -43.79 -5.75
N ILE A 421 11.89 -44.58 -4.95
CA ILE A 421 12.97 -44.14 -4.07
C ILE A 421 14.16 -45.05 -4.28
N ASP A 422 15.33 -44.48 -4.58
CA ASP A 422 16.61 -45.17 -4.60
C ASP A 422 17.48 -44.72 -3.40
N ILE A 423 17.84 -45.62 -2.52
CA ILE A 423 18.73 -45.36 -1.40
C ILE A 423 20.08 -46.01 -1.70
N ILE A 424 21.16 -45.26 -1.67
CA ILE A 424 22.48 -45.69 -2.11
C ILE A 424 23.57 -45.44 -1.07
N LYS A 425 24.50 -46.38 -1.04
CA LYS A 425 25.66 -46.51 -0.16
C LYS A 425 25.29 -46.79 1.29
N ASN A 426 25.71 -47.96 1.76
CA ASN A 426 25.54 -48.45 3.13
C ASN A 426 24.07 -48.42 3.55
N ALA A 427 23.22 -49.00 2.71
CA ALA A 427 21.80 -49.09 3.02
C ALA A 427 21.53 -50.13 4.10
N GLU A 428 20.72 -49.79 5.09
CA GLU A 428 20.26 -50.66 6.16
C GLU A 428 18.74 -50.60 6.26
N THR A 429 18.10 -51.77 6.43
CA THR A 429 16.65 -51.91 6.50
C THR A 429 16.23 -52.61 7.77
N LEU A 430 15.14 -52.15 8.35
CA LEU A 430 14.30 -52.87 9.29
C LEU A 430 12.89 -52.78 8.79
N TYR A 431 12.30 -53.92 8.38
CA TYR A 431 11.00 -53.91 7.70
C TYR A 431 10.11 -55.02 8.25
N TYR A 432 8.88 -54.65 8.62
CA TYR A 432 7.86 -55.57 9.13
C TYR A 432 7.13 -56.20 7.95
N LEU A 433 7.41 -57.49 7.70
CA LEU A 433 6.87 -58.26 6.59
C LEU A 433 5.44 -58.72 6.90
N ARG A 434 4.50 -58.43 5.99
CA ARG A 434 3.12 -58.84 6.11
C ARG A 434 2.70 -59.69 4.91
N ASN A 435 1.79 -60.65 5.16
CA ASN A 435 1.17 -61.45 4.11
C ASN A 435 0.02 -60.68 3.44
N LYS A 436 -0.68 -61.31 2.49
CA LYS A 436 -1.82 -60.72 1.78
C LYS A 436 -3.00 -60.41 2.69
N GLU A 437 -3.13 -61.13 3.78
CA GLU A 437 -4.14 -60.95 4.83
C GLU A 437 -3.73 -59.88 5.86
N ASN A 438 -2.63 -59.19 5.63
CA ASN A 438 -2.03 -58.17 6.52
C ASN A 438 -1.51 -58.70 7.86
N GLU A 439 -1.32 -59.99 8.02
CA GLU A 439 -0.74 -60.60 9.22
C GLU A 439 0.81 -60.40 9.20
N LEU A 440 1.39 -60.07 10.34
CA LEU A 440 2.83 -59.92 10.50
C LEU A 440 3.50 -61.29 10.49
N VAL A 441 4.25 -61.60 9.44
CA VAL A 441 4.90 -62.91 9.24
C VAL A 441 6.36 -62.91 9.63
N GLY A 442 7.00 -61.76 9.80
CA GLY A 442 8.40 -61.67 10.19
C GLY A 442 8.95 -60.25 10.16
N ILE A 443 10.14 -60.06 10.64
CA ILE A 443 10.86 -58.80 10.63
C ILE A 443 12.19 -58.99 9.89
N ASP A 444 12.37 -58.33 8.76
CA ASP A 444 13.61 -58.33 8.00
C ASP A 444 14.56 -57.26 8.55
N LYS A 445 15.73 -57.65 8.93
CA LYS A 445 16.86 -56.74 9.25
C LYS A 445 18.04 -57.08 8.38
N SER A 446 18.37 -56.14 7.48
CA SER A 446 19.40 -56.41 6.47
C SER A 446 20.18 -55.17 6.08
N LYS A 447 21.37 -55.42 5.52
CA LYS A 447 22.24 -54.38 4.94
C LYS A 447 22.49 -54.71 3.48
N SER A 448 22.67 -53.65 2.67
CA SER A 448 22.98 -53.78 1.24
C SER A 448 23.73 -52.55 0.73
N GLY A 449 24.29 -52.64 -0.45
CA GLY A 449 24.92 -51.48 -1.10
C GLY A 449 23.93 -50.45 -1.54
N ALA A 450 22.73 -50.88 -1.97
CA ALA A 450 21.63 -50.00 -2.41
C ALA A 450 20.25 -50.67 -2.26
N ILE A 451 19.20 -49.85 -2.22
CA ILE A 451 17.80 -50.30 -2.15
C ILE A 451 17.00 -49.46 -3.11
N LYS A 452 16.14 -50.08 -3.90
CA LYS A 452 15.14 -49.45 -4.71
C LYS A 452 13.75 -49.82 -4.20
N ILE A 453 12.90 -48.82 -4.09
CA ILE A 453 11.54 -48.92 -3.57
C ILE A 453 10.58 -48.36 -4.60
N TRP A 454 9.52 -49.10 -4.90
CA TRP A 454 8.40 -48.63 -5.70
C TRP A 454 7.22 -48.39 -4.76
N LEU A 455 6.63 -47.21 -4.93
CA LEU A 455 5.46 -46.78 -4.14
C LEU A 455 4.22 -46.80 -5.03
N MET A 456 3.11 -47.25 -4.48
CA MET A 456 1.77 -47.14 -5.03
C MET A 456 0.87 -46.60 -3.91
N ASP A 457 0.11 -45.52 -4.23
CA ASP A 457 -0.74 -44.84 -3.26
C ASP A 457 0.01 -44.44 -1.96
N ASN A 458 1.25 -43.97 -2.10
CA ASN A 458 2.16 -43.58 -1.01
C ASN A 458 2.52 -44.69 -0.03
N THR A 459 2.27 -45.95 -0.38
CA THR A 459 2.69 -47.16 0.36
C THR A 459 3.77 -47.91 -0.41
N ILE A 460 4.67 -48.59 0.32
CA ILE A 460 5.68 -49.42 -0.31
C ILE A 460 4.98 -50.62 -0.94
N ASN A 461 5.05 -50.70 -2.28
CA ASN A 461 4.52 -51.82 -3.05
C ASN A 461 5.58 -52.90 -3.28
N GLU A 462 6.80 -52.49 -3.61
CA GLU A 462 7.92 -53.40 -3.89
C GLU A 462 9.22 -52.79 -3.36
N MET A 463 10.13 -53.64 -2.87
CA MET A 463 11.46 -53.27 -2.42
C MET A 463 12.47 -54.28 -2.97
N GLN A 464 13.51 -53.77 -3.64
CA GLN A 464 14.60 -54.56 -4.16
C GLN A 464 15.92 -54.08 -3.57
N LYS A 465 16.71 -55.03 -3.05
CA LYS A 465 18.04 -54.78 -2.47
C LYS A 465 19.14 -55.20 -3.47
N TYR A 466 20.22 -54.45 -3.49
CA TYR A 466 21.32 -54.67 -4.42
C TYR A 466 22.67 -54.62 -3.71
N ASN A 467 23.61 -55.37 -4.25
CA ASN A 467 25.04 -55.36 -3.88
C ASN A 467 25.28 -55.71 -2.41
N GLN A 468 26.04 -56.75 -2.20
CA GLN A 468 26.52 -57.21 -0.87
C GLN A 468 25.38 -57.31 0.17
N ILE A 469 24.32 -58.02 -0.18
CA ILE A 469 23.17 -58.21 0.68
C ILE A 469 23.54 -59.16 1.81
N GLY A 470 23.38 -58.71 3.06
CA GLY A 470 23.55 -59.51 4.26
C GLY A 470 22.45 -59.16 5.27
N GLY A 471 21.95 -60.15 5.98
CA GLY A 471 20.92 -59.95 7.00
C GLY A 471 20.15 -61.20 7.33
N LYS A 472 19.11 -61.03 8.12
CA LYS A 472 18.22 -62.11 8.55
C LYS A 472 16.78 -61.64 8.58
N THR A 473 15.88 -62.54 8.23
CA THR A 473 14.45 -62.41 8.53
C THR A 473 14.17 -63.22 9.78
N TYR A 474 13.67 -62.57 10.79
CA TYR A 474 13.34 -63.17 12.08
C TYR A 474 11.84 -63.45 12.15
N PRO A 475 11.45 -64.63 12.75
CA PRO A 475 10.09 -64.77 13.25
C PRO A 475 9.76 -63.62 14.23
N VAL A 476 8.50 -63.20 14.32
CA VAL A 476 8.10 -62.03 15.13
C VAL A 476 8.53 -62.18 16.60
N LEU A 477 8.39 -63.39 17.17
CA LEU A 477 8.69 -63.67 18.58
C LEU A 477 10.19 -63.71 18.86
N ASP A 478 11.01 -63.97 17.85
CA ASP A 478 12.46 -64.17 18.00
C ASP A 478 13.26 -62.88 17.71
N PHE A 479 12.58 -61.76 17.39
CA PHE A 479 13.25 -60.54 17.05
C PHE A 479 13.79 -59.82 18.30
N PRO A 480 15.10 -59.55 18.39
CA PRO A 480 15.68 -58.90 19.57
C PRO A 480 15.14 -57.47 19.79
N GLU A 481 14.65 -57.18 20.99
CA GLU A 481 14.08 -55.86 21.35
C GLU A 481 15.05 -54.70 21.12
N ASN A 482 16.35 -54.92 21.45
CA ASN A 482 17.41 -53.92 21.28
C ASN A 482 17.77 -53.64 19.81
N GLU A 483 17.24 -54.43 18.86
CA GLU A 483 17.48 -54.26 17.44
C GLU A 483 16.32 -53.61 16.67
N LYS A 484 15.23 -53.26 17.37
CA LYS A 484 14.02 -52.63 16.79
C LYS A 484 14.27 -51.24 16.25
N ILE A 485 15.42 -50.66 16.48
CA ILE A 485 15.77 -49.31 16.09
C ILE A 485 17.12 -49.30 15.37
N ILE A 486 17.15 -48.75 14.14
CA ILE A 486 18.38 -48.48 13.39
C ILE A 486 19.01 -47.17 13.92
N ARG A 487 20.33 -47.13 13.95
CA ARG A 487 21.09 -45.96 14.39
C ARG A 487 20.68 -44.72 13.56
N GLY A 488 20.23 -43.65 14.24
CA GLY A 488 19.76 -42.41 13.62
C GLY A 488 18.25 -42.30 13.56
N PHE A 489 17.50 -43.27 14.05
CA PHE A 489 16.07 -43.23 14.18
C PHE A 489 15.64 -42.02 15.03
N ASN A 490 14.71 -41.20 14.49
CA ASN A 490 14.10 -40.08 15.19
C ASN A 490 12.74 -39.80 14.58
N TRP A 491 11.65 -40.26 15.20
CA TRP A 491 10.30 -40.04 14.76
C TRP A 491 9.79 -38.68 15.24
N ARG A 492 9.40 -37.80 14.33
CA ARG A 492 9.10 -36.37 14.58
C ARG A 492 7.68 -35.95 14.15
N GLU A 493 6.72 -36.88 14.19
CA GLU A 493 5.35 -36.63 13.75
C GLU A 493 4.68 -35.43 14.47
N SER A 494 5.01 -35.22 15.76
CA SER A 494 4.50 -34.09 16.54
C SER A 494 4.88 -32.70 15.97
N GLU A 495 5.96 -32.64 15.20
CA GLU A 495 6.42 -31.40 14.57
C GLU A 495 5.79 -31.17 13.20
N ARG A 496 5.06 -32.14 12.65
CA ARG A 496 4.51 -32.12 11.29
C ARG A 496 3.43 -31.06 11.15
N PRO A 497 3.53 -30.13 10.16
CA PRO A 497 2.41 -29.31 9.74
C PRO A 497 1.38 -30.14 8.99
N THR A 498 0.14 -30.15 9.46
CA THR A 498 -1.00 -30.86 8.83
C THR A 498 -1.93 -29.92 8.08
N ASN A 499 -1.81 -28.64 8.33
CA ASN A 499 -2.54 -27.58 7.65
C ASN A 499 -1.76 -26.25 7.68
N VAL A 500 -2.23 -25.23 6.98
CA VAL A 500 -1.56 -23.94 6.88
C VAL A 500 -1.41 -23.22 8.24
N LYS A 501 -2.35 -23.43 9.18
CA LYS A 501 -2.29 -22.79 10.51
C LYS A 501 -1.14 -23.36 11.36
N ASP A 502 -0.81 -24.63 11.16
CA ASP A 502 0.29 -25.29 11.87
C ASP A 502 1.66 -24.71 11.55
N LEU A 503 1.78 -24.01 10.42
CA LEU A 503 3.00 -23.30 10.07
C LEU A 503 3.39 -22.27 11.14
N PHE A 504 2.41 -21.67 11.80
CA PHE A 504 2.59 -20.60 12.80
C PHE A 504 2.57 -21.12 14.26
N ARG A 505 2.53 -22.45 14.46
CA ARG A 505 2.38 -23.04 15.81
C ARG A 505 3.47 -22.63 16.79
N ASP A 506 4.70 -22.48 16.30
CA ASP A 506 5.87 -22.16 17.13
C ASP A 506 6.17 -20.66 17.18
N ASP A 507 5.32 -19.83 16.56
CA ASP A 507 5.52 -18.38 16.52
C ASP A 507 5.23 -17.73 17.88
N PRO A 508 5.96 -16.69 18.25
CA PRO A 508 5.64 -15.88 19.41
C PRO A 508 4.29 -15.15 19.22
N PRO A 509 3.63 -14.74 20.31
CA PRO A 509 2.44 -13.90 20.23
C PRO A 509 2.69 -12.66 19.39
N LEU A 510 1.75 -12.36 18.48
CA LEU A 510 1.86 -11.23 17.57
C LEU A 510 1.44 -9.94 18.26
N ASN A 511 2.38 -9.02 18.44
CA ASN A 511 2.13 -7.67 18.92
C ASN A 511 2.23 -6.68 17.74
N LEU A 512 1.10 -6.22 17.22
CA LEU A 512 1.06 -5.24 16.14
C LEU A 512 1.53 -3.87 16.64
N LYS A 513 2.35 -3.19 15.85
CA LYS A 513 2.79 -1.83 16.15
C LYS A 513 1.62 -0.84 16.03
N SER A 514 1.52 0.09 16.98
CA SER A 514 0.60 1.22 16.83
C SER A 514 1.04 2.13 15.68
N ILE A 515 0.10 2.45 14.80
CA ILE A 515 0.36 3.29 13.62
C ILE A 515 -0.27 4.66 13.85
N LYS A 516 0.56 5.71 13.87
CA LYS A 516 0.09 7.09 13.95
C LYS A 516 -0.79 7.43 12.74
N GLY A 517 -1.92 8.09 12.99
CA GLY A 517 -2.81 8.53 11.92
C GLY A 517 -3.82 7.50 11.43
N LEU A 518 -3.91 6.30 12.02
CA LEU A 518 -5.02 5.37 11.82
C LEU A 518 -6.28 5.80 12.56
N ASP A 519 -6.15 6.54 13.67
CA ASP A 519 -7.28 7.04 14.45
C ASP A 519 -8.19 7.95 13.61
N SER A 520 -9.47 7.98 13.97
CA SER A 520 -10.44 8.82 13.29
C SER A 520 -9.98 10.28 13.28
N TYR A 521 -9.88 10.86 12.11
CA TYR A 521 -9.66 12.30 11.98
C TYR A 521 -10.87 13.02 12.58
N PRO A 522 -10.68 14.10 13.36
CA PRO A 522 -11.81 14.89 13.83
C PRO A 522 -12.65 15.32 12.61
N SER A 523 -13.86 14.79 12.53
CA SER A 523 -14.78 15.02 11.40
C SER A 523 -15.28 16.46 11.29
N HIS A 524 -14.85 17.34 12.20
CA HIS A 524 -15.44 18.66 12.44
C HIS A 524 -14.45 19.83 12.38
N GLU A 525 -13.41 19.77 11.58
CA GLU A 525 -12.81 21.04 11.16
C GLU A 525 -13.79 21.72 10.21
N ILE A 526 -14.49 22.74 10.72
CA ILE A 526 -15.26 23.67 9.93
C ILE A 526 -14.29 24.32 8.94
N PHE A 527 -14.37 23.93 7.66
CA PHE A 527 -13.46 24.45 6.62
C PHE A 527 -13.64 25.96 6.43
N PHE A 528 -14.84 26.45 6.69
CA PHE A 528 -15.18 27.87 6.77
C PHE A 528 -15.83 28.16 8.13
N ASP A 529 -15.35 29.20 8.80
CA ASP A 529 -16.05 29.79 9.95
C ASP A 529 -17.46 30.22 9.49
N SER A 530 -18.50 29.74 10.21
CA SER A 530 -19.91 30.12 9.90
C SER A 530 -20.12 31.63 9.93
N ASN A 531 -19.45 32.31 10.86
CA ASN A 531 -19.51 33.79 10.94
C ASN A 531 -18.87 34.46 9.72
N LEU A 532 -17.83 33.83 9.12
CA LEU A 532 -17.22 34.35 7.90
C LEU A 532 -18.15 34.19 6.70
N LEU A 533 -18.82 33.03 6.58
CA LEU A 533 -19.82 32.79 5.53
C LEU A 533 -21.02 33.75 5.63
N ASP A 534 -21.49 34.02 6.84
CA ASP A 534 -22.60 34.96 7.06
C ASP A 534 -22.19 36.41 6.76
N ARG A 535 -20.94 36.77 7.05
CA ARG A 535 -20.40 38.11 6.69
C ARG A 535 -20.24 38.23 5.18
N VAL A 536 -19.82 37.18 4.48
CA VAL A 536 -19.71 37.14 3.02
C VAL A 536 -21.07 37.19 2.36
N LYS A 537 -22.08 36.46 2.84
CA LYS A 537 -23.45 36.50 2.32
C LYS A 537 -24.12 37.86 2.52
N LYS A 538 -23.72 38.59 3.56
CA LYS A 538 -24.18 39.98 3.76
C LYS A 538 -23.49 41.00 2.84
N ALA A 539 -22.32 40.64 2.31
CA ALA A 539 -21.56 41.43 1.35
C ALA A 539 -21.89 41.08 -0.12
N GLU A 540 -22.67 40.02 -0.38
CA GLU A 540 -23.18 39.75 -1.74
C GLU A 540 -24.22 40.80 -2.12
N PRO A 541 -24.10 41.47 -3.26
CA PRO A 541 -25.09 42.43 -3.70
C PRO A 541 -26.43 41.70 -3.82
N LYS A 542 -27.47 42.24 -3.15
CA LYS A 542 -28.83 41.84 -3.41
C LYS A 542 -29.11 42.20 -4.87
N LEU A 543 -29.15 41.22 -5.76
CA LEU A 543 -29.67 41.37 -7.10
C LEU A 543 -31.10 41.92 -6.97
N ASP A 544 -31.26 43.18 -7.30
CA ASP A 544 -32.58 43.82 -7.37
C ASP A 544 -33.42 43.05 -8.39
N ASN A 545 -34.48 42.41 -7.88
CA ASN A 545 -35.46 41.64 -8.66
C ASN A 545 -36.34 42.51 -9.56
N ASN A 546 -35.91 43.73 -9.92
CA ASN A 546 -36.69 44.71 -10.68
C ASN A 546 -36.38 44.83 -12.18
N THR A 547 -35.72 43.85 -12.78
CA THR A 547 -35.68 43.72 -14.24
C THR A 547 -36.51 42.52 -14.73
N LYS A 548 -37.78 42.49 -14.28
CA LYS A 548 -38.83 41.77 -15.03
C LYS A 548 -39.57 42.78 -15.84
N ASN A 549 -39.22 42.92 -17.10
CA ASN A 549 -40.11 43.15 -18.25
C ASN A 549 -39.30 43.67 -19.44
N VAL A 550 -38.74 42.80 -20.23
CA VAL A 550 -38.67 42.97 -21.70
C VAL A 550 -38.42 41.58 -22.33
N ASN A 551 -39.45 41.21 -23.14
CA ASN A 551 -39.40 40.16 -24.16
C ASN A 551 -39.44 38.67 -23.78
N GLN A 552 -40.67 38.21 -23.47
CA GLN A 552 -41.13 36.91 -23.93
C GLN A 552 -41.13 36.86 -25.47
N ARG A 553 -40.24 36.06 -26.05
CA ARG A 553 -40.50 35.41 -27.34
C ARG A 553 -40.24 33.90 -27.17
N THR A 554 -41.35 33.22 -27.27
CA THR A 554 -41.54 31.78 -27.35
C THR A 554 -40.57 31.08 -28.25
N THR A 555 -39.88 30.02 -27.74
CA THR A 555 -39.63 28.80 -28.49
C THR A 555 -39.75 27.59 -27.55
N ASN A 556 -40.83 26.87 -27.73
CA ASN A 556 -40.99 25.50 -27.28
C ASN A 556 -39.84 24.60 -27.77
N LYS A 557 -39.14 23.96 -26.87
CA LYS A 557 -38.52 22.65 -27.15
C LYS A 557 -38.44 21.82 -25.86
N SER A 558 -39.15 20.72 -25.94
CA SER A 558 -39.30 19.58 -25.05
C SER A 558 -38.09 19.22 -24.20
N ALA A 559 -38.31 19.15 -22.89
CA ALA A 559 -37.43 18.48 -21.95
C ALA A 559 -37.45 16.96 -22.18
N ARG A 560 -36.38 16.38 -22.68
CA ARG A 560 -36.12 14.92 -22.61
C ARG A 560 -35.62 14.58 -21.22
N LYS A 561 -36.41 13.80 -20.49
CA LYS A 561 -36.02 13.10 -19.26
C LYS A 561 -34.86 12.17 -19.58
N ILE A 562 -33.74 12.33 -18.90
CA ILE A 562 -32.63 11.36 -18.87
C ILE A 562 -32.96 10.30 -17.83
N PRO A 563 -32.93 8.99 -18.16
CA PRO A 563 -33.25 7.93 -17.20
C PRO A 563 -32.11 7.79 -16.16
N LYS A 564 -32.51 7.69 -14.90
CA LYS A 564 -31.69 7.12 -13.82
C LYS A 564 -31.55 5.62 -14.08
N ASN A 565 -30.41 5.16 -14.62
CA ASN A 565 -29.91 3.79 -14.48
C ASN A 565 -28.73 3.60 -15.45
N LEU A 566 -27.53 3.95 -14.99
CA LEU A 566 -26.28 3.59 -15.68
C LEU A 566 -25.15 3.47 -14.66
N PHE A 567 -25.31 2.56 -13.71
CA PHE A 567 -24.22 1.95 -12.91
C PHE A 567 -24.79 0.76 -12.14
N LYS A 568 -25.13 -0.28 -12.90
CA LYS A 568 -25.21 -1.67 -12.39
C LYS A 568 -24.83 -2.58 -13.54
N ASP A 569 -24.00 -3.57 -13.20
CA ASP A 569 -23.64 -4.74 -14.00
C ASP A 569 -22.48 -4.60 -14.99
N THR A 570 -21.27 -4.89 -14.48
CA THR A 570 -20.26 -5.66 -15.20
C THR A 570 -19.40 -6.47 -14.23
N TYR A 571 -20.00 -7.49 -13.62
CA TYR A 571 -19.35 -8.72 -13.19
C TYR A 571 -20.37 -9.85 -13.28
N LYS A 572 -20.49 -10.42 -14.46
CA LYS A 572 -21.04 -11.76 -14.65
C LYS A 572 -20.06 -12.60 -15.47
N THR A 573 -19.53 -13.58 -14.76
CA THR A 573 -18.94 -14.83 -15.22
C THR A 573 -19.50 -15.31 -16.56
N LYS A 574 -18.62 -15.55 -17.52
CA LYS A 574 -18.93 -16.47 -18.64
C LYS A 574 -18.52 -17.89 -18.25
N LYS A 575 -19.52 -18.67 -17.89
CA LYS A 575 -19.52 -20.13 -18.00
C LYS A 575 -20.12 -20.51 -19.35
N THR A 576 -19.57 -21.54 -19.93
CA THR A 576 -20.11 -22.43 -20.97
C THR A 576 -19.94 -22.00 -22.43
N ILE A 577 -19.01 -22.65 -23.11
CA ILE A 577 -19.26 -23.18 -24.44
C ILE A 577 -18.88 -24.64 -24.42
N LYS A 578 -19.90 -25.46 -24.70
CA LYS A 578 -19.85 -26.86 -25.06
C LYS A 578 -19.81 -26.98 -26.60
N ASN A 579 -19.14 -28.02 -27.07
CA ASN A 579 -19.29 -28.72 -28.35
C ASN A 579 -18.78 -27.94 -29.60
N ASP A 580 -17.83 -28.46 -30.32
CA ASP A 580 -17.70 -29.74 -31.01
C ASP A 580 -16.25 -30.18 -31.10
#